data_8c912dc47e82f545b1a3c34f5a34e009
#
_entry.id   8c912dc47e82f545b1a3c34f5a34e009
#
_cell.length_a   1.000
_cell.length_b   1.000
_cell.length_c   1.000
_cell.angle_alpha   90.00
_cell.angle_beta   90.00
_cell.angle_gamma   90.00
#
_symmetry.space_group_name_H-M   'P 1'
#
loop_
_entity.id
_entity.type
_entity.pdbx_description
1 polymer ?
#
loop_
_entity_poly.entity_id
_entity_poly.type
_entity_poly.pdbx_seq_one_letter_code
_entity_poly.pdbx_strand_id
1 'polypeptide(L)'
;MTSQYKLYPYRWVVLATFMFINLTIQTLWIAYAPITGPAAQFYGVTDLQVGFFAMSFMIAFIPLSIPVSWVIDTYGFRIAVSIGAVLMGVFGILRGLAGENYTLALWSTFGLAAAQPFLLNAWTKVPANWFAIEERATAVGIVTLGNLIGTALGMVLTPMLLESMTIP
;
A
#
# COMPACT_ATOMS: atom_id res chain seq x y z
N MET A 1 23.13 4.37 -31.26
CA MET A 1 22.01 5.30 -31.42
C MET A 1 21.54 5.66 -30.02
N THR A 2 22.00 6.78 -29.49
CA THR A 2 21.59 7.31 -28.18
C THR A 2 20.19 7.90 -28.33
N SER A 3 19.17 7.14 -27.91
CA SER A 3 17.81 7.65 -27.79
C SER A 3 17.84 8.81 -26.80
N GLN A 4 17.73 10.05 -27.27
CA GLN A 4 17.57 11.23 -26.42
C GLN A 4 16.19 11.14 -25.73
N TYR A 5 16.14 10.57 -24.55
CA TYR A 5 14.94 10.64 -23.72
C TYR A 5 14.72 12.09 -23.31
N LYS A 6 13.61 12.68 -23.74
CA LYS A 6 13.20 14.02 -23.30
C LYS A 6 12.79 13.94 -21.84
N LEU A 7 13.71 14.29 -20.92
CA LEU A 7 13.50 14.24 -19.49
C LEU A 7 12.67 15.46 -19.05
N TYR A 8 11.45 15.22 -18.59
CA TYR A 8 10.59 16.28 -18.06
C TYR A 8 10.84 16.46 -16.55
N PRO A 9 10.99 17.68 -16.03
CA PRO A 9 11.12 17.94 -14.58
C PRO A 9 9.97 17.36 -13.77
N TYR A 10 8.78 17.23 -14.37
CA TYR A 10 7.58 16.65 -13.79
C TYR A 10 7.76 15.17 -13.35
N ARG A 11 8.80 14.49 -13.81
CA ARG A 11 9.12 13.11 -13.41
C ARG A 11 9.28 12.95 -11.90
N TRP A 12 9.83 13.96 -11.22
CA TRP A 12 10.00 13.95 -9.76
C TRP A 12 8.66 14.04 -9.02
N VAL A 13 7.69 14.77 -9.55
CA VAL A 13 6.34 14.85 -9.00
C VAL A 13 5.65 13.48 -9.12
N VAL A 14 5.79 12.83 -10.27
CA VAL A 14 5.26 11.46 -10.48
C VAL A 14 5.88 10.48 -9.50
N LEU A 15 7.20 10.53 -9.31
CA LEU A 15 7.91 9.66 -8.37
C LEU A 15 7.47 9.91 -6.93
N ALA A 16 7.38 11.17 -6.51
CA ALA A 16 6.94 11.55 -5.16
C ALA A 16 5.50 11.08 -4.88
N THR A 17 4.60 11.29 -5.86
CA THR A 17 3.21 10.81 -5.75
C THR A 17 3.16 9.28 -5.63
N PHE A 18 3.92 8.58 -6.47
CA PHE A 18 3.97 7.12 -6.43
C PHE A 18 4.60 6.59 -5.13
N MET A 19 5.67 7.23 -4.65
CA MET A 19 6.27 6.94 -3.36
C MET A 19 5.25 7.13 -2.22
N PHE A 20 4.49 8.23 -2.22
CA PHE A 20 3.48 8.52 -1.19
C PHE A 20 2.35 7.48 -1.17
N ILE A 21 1.88 7.06 -2.35
CA ILE A 21 0.88 5.99 -2.47
C ILE A 21 1.42 4.67 -1.88
N ASN A 22 2.67 4.32 -2.21
CA ASN A 22 3.32 3.12 -1.67
C ASN A 22 3.55 3.20 -0.15
N LEU A 23 3.96 4.35 0.35
CA LEU A 23 4.06 4.61 1.79
C LEU A 23 2.72 4.36 2.48
N THR A 24 1.63 4.89 1.92
CA THR A 24 0.28 4.77 2.49
C THR A 24 -0.17 3.31 2.54
N ILE A 25 -0.02 2.53 1.47
CA ILE A 25 -0.45 1.13 1.47
C ILE A 25 0.35 0.29 2.48
N GLN A 26 1.63 0.58 2.68
CA GLN A 26 2.45 -0.10 3.66
C GLN A 26 2.09 0.27 5.10
N THR A 27 1.76 1.53 5.35
CA THR A 27 1.22 1.97 6.65
C THR A 27 -0.09 1.23 6.96
N LEU A 28 -1.01 1.14 6.00
CA LEU A 28 -2.29 0.45 6.17
C LEU A 28 -2.15 -1.05 6.35
N TRP A 29 -1.16 -1.67 5.69
CA TRP A 29 -0.87 -3.11 5.83
C TRP A 29 -0.46 -3.48 7.24
N ILE A 30 0.49 -2.73 7.83
CA ILE A 30 1.09 -3.08 9.12
C ILE A 30 0.29 -2.57 10.34
N ALA A 31 -0.70 -1.69 10.12
CA ALA A 31 -1.36 -0.92 11.18
C ALA A 31 -1.89 -1.76 12.37
N TYR A 32 -2.38 -2.97 12.14
CA TYR A 32 -2.90 -3.81 13.23
C TYR A 32 -1.82 -4.60 13.97
N ALA A 33 -0.64 -4.79 13.40
CA ALA A 33 0.40 -5.60 14.00
C ALA A 33 0.86 -5.10 15.39
N PRO A 34 1.12 -3.79 15.59
CA PRO A 34 1.58 -3.30 16.89
C PRO A 34 0.47 -3.21 17.94
N ILE A 35 -0.81 -3.32 17.55
CA ILE A 35 -1.97 -3.20 18.44
C ILE A 35 -2.81 -4.48 18.47
N THR A 36 -2.22 -5.65 18.22
CA THR A 36 -2.94 -6.93 18.11
C THR A 36 -3.82 -7.21 19.34
N GLY A 37 -3.29 -7.10 20.57
CA GLY A 37 -4.06 -7.33 21.79
C GLY A 37 -5.22 -6.36 21.99
N PRO A 38 -5.00 -5.04 21.95
CA PRO A 38 -6.09 -4.05 21.99
C PRO A 38 -7.13 -4.24 20.90
N ALA A 39 -6.72 -4.56 19.67
CA ALA A 39 -7.64 -4.81 18.55
C ALA A 39 -8.47 -6.08 18.78
N ALA A 40 -7.87 -7.15 19.32
CA ALA A 40 -8.59 -8.37 19.67
C ALA A 40 -9.69 -8.11 20.70
N GLN A 41 -9.40 -7.30 21.71
CA GLN A 41 -10.39 -6.88 22.71
C GLN A 41 -11.50 -6.02 22.10
N PHE A 42 -11.14 -5.05 21.25
CA PHE A 42 -12.08 -4.15 20.61
C PHE A 42 -13.08 -4.89 19.70
N TYR A 43 -12.61 -5.86 18.91
CA TYR A 43 -13.45 -6.65 18.02
C TYR A 43 -14.09 -7.88 18.70
N GLY A 44 -13.72 -8.22 19.94
CA GLY A 44 -14.17 -9.43 20.61
C GLY A 44 -13.70 -10.72 19.94
N VAL A 45 -12.49 -10.73 19.38
CA VAL A 45 -11.91 -11.83 18.62
C VAL A 45 -10.56 -12.26 19.19
N THR A 46 -9.99 -13.34 18.67
CA THR A 46 -8.66 -13.82 19.07
C THR A 46 -7.53 -13.04 18.37
N ASP A 47 -6.33 -13.04 18.95
CA ASP A 47 -5.13 -12.46 18.35
C ASP A 47 -4.83 -13.04 16.96
N LEU A 48 -5.12 -14.34 16.75
CA LEU A 48 -4.98 -14.99 15.45
C LEU A 48 -5.92 -14.35 14.40
N GLN A 49 -7.15 -14.05 14.79
CA GLN A 49 -8.12 -13.39 13.91
C GLN A 49 -7.69 -11.96 13.57
N VAL A 50 -7.08 -11.23 14.49
CA VAL A 50 -6.45 -9.94 14.19
C VAL A 50 -5.28 -10.12 13.22
N GLY A 51 -4.50 -11.18 13.37
CA GLY A 51 -3.42 -11.55 12.44
C GLY A 51 -3.89 -11.73 10.99
N PHE A 52 -5.15 -12.13 10.76
CA PHE A 52 -5.72 -12.22 9.42
C PHE A 52 -5.77 -10.87 8.67
N PHE A 53 -5.79 -9.74 9.37
CA PHE A 53 -5.69 -8.45 8.70
C PHE A 53 -4.36 -8.31 7.92
N ALA A 54 -3.24 -8.69 8.50
CA ALA A 54 -1.96 -8.66 7.80
C ALA A 54 -1.81 -9.81 6.78
N MET A 55 -2.28 -11.02 7.14
CA MET A 55 -2.24 -12.19 6.27
C MET A 55 -3.09 -12.03 5.00
N SER A 56 -4.19 -11.28 5.06
CA SER A 56 -5.05 -11.02 3.90
C SER A 56 -4.29 -10.40 2.72
N PHE A 57 -3.27 -9.58 3.00
CA PHE A 57 -2.41 -8.99 1.98
C PHE A 57 -1.57 -10.05 1.25
N MET A 58 -1.01 -11.00 1.98
CA MET A 58 -0.25 -12.10 1.37
C MET A 58 -1.18 -13.02 0.57
N ILE A 59 -2.34 -13.37 1.15
CA ILE A 59 -3.33 -14.24 0.52
C ILE A 59 -3.86 -13.62 -0.78
N ALA A 60 -4.16 -12.31 -0.79
CA ALA A 60 -4.64 -11.62 -1.97
C ALA A 60 -3.52 -11.38 -3.00
N PHE A 61 -2.29 -11.07 -2.56
CA PHE A 61 -1.18 -10.73 -3.43
C PHE A 61 -0.82 -11.88 -4.39
N ILE A 62 -0.73 -13.10 -3.89
CA ILE A 62 -0.27 -14.26 -4.68
C ILE A 62 -1.16 -14.47 -5.92
N PRO A 63 -2.48 -14.68 -5.81
CA PRO A 63 -3.33 -14.92 -6.98
C PRO A 63 -3.53 -13.69 -7.85
N LEU A 64 -3.52 -12.47 -7.27
CA LEU A 64 -3.76 -11.24 -8.00
C LEU A 64 -2.52 -10.71 -8.71
N SER A 65 -1.32 -11.10 -8.31
CA SER A 65 -0.07 -10.59 -8.90
C SER A 65 0.02 -10.87 -10.40
N ILE A 66 -0.41 -12.06 -10.86
CA ILE A 66 -0.38 -12.45 -12.28
C ILE A 66 -1.36 -11.61 -13.12
N PRO A 67 -2.68 -11.57 -12.81
CA PRO A 67 -3.61 -10.76 -13.59
C PRO A 67 -3.32 -9.26 -13.54
N VAL A 68 -2.83 -8.77 -12.40
CA VAL A 68 -2.44 -7.36 -12.28
C VAL A 68 -1.21 -7.04 -13.13
N SER A 69 -0.21 -7.92 -13.20
CA SER A 69 0.92 -7.74 -14.11
C SER A 69 0.47 -7.69 -15.57
N TRP A 70 -0.48 -8.55 -15.95
CA TRP A 70 -1.08 -8.48 -17.27
C TRP A 70 -1.80 -7.14 -17.55
N VAL A 71 -2.53 -6.60 -16.57
CA VAL A 71 -3.15 -5.26 -16.67
C VAL A 71 -2.08 -4.18 -16.86
N ILE A 72 -0.98 -4.23 -16.10
CA ILE A 72 0.12 -3.27 -16.21
C ILE A 72 0.77 -3.32 -17.61
N ASP A 73 0.98 -4.53 -18.14
CA ASP A 73 1.63 -4.72 -19.44
C ASP A 73 0.71 -4.37 -20.61
N THR A 74 -0.62 -4.58 -20.48
CA THR A 74 -1.61 -4.34 -21.53
C THR A 74 -2.10 -2.89 -21.56
N TYR A 75 -2.47 -2.34 -20.41
CA TYR A 75 -3.10 -1.01 -20.30
C TYR A 75 -2.15 0.06 -19.75
N GLY A 76 -0.96 -0.35 -19.35
CA GLY A 76 0.07 0.53 -18.82
C GLY A 76 -0.03 0.79 -17.31
N PHE A 77 1.10 1.17 -16.74
CA PHE A 77 1.23 1.38 -15.29
C PHE A 77 0.32 2.49 -14.74
N ARG A 78 -0.02 3.51 -15.55
CA ARG A 78 -0.88 4.63 -15.10
C ARG A 78 -2.27 4.16 -14.72
N ILE A 79 -2.89 3.35 -15.58
CA ILE A 79 -4.22 2.78 -15.32
C ILE A 79 -4.16 1.85 -14.12
N ALA A 80 -3.17 0.97 -14.08
CA ALA A 80 -2.99 0.03 -12.97
C ALA A 80 -2.82 0.75 -11.62
N VAL A 81 -1.92 1.72 -11.53
CA VAL A 81 -1.70 2.50 -10.29
C VAL A 81 -2.96 3.29 -9.90
N SER A 82 -3.71 3.83 -10.88
CA SER A 82 -4.98 4.51 -10.59
C SER A 82 -6.02 3.56 -10.01
N ILE A 83 -6.15 2.34 -10.54
CA ILE A 83 -7.03 1.30 -9.98
C ILE A 83 -6.61 0.98 -8.55
N GLY A 84 -5.33 0.73 -8.31
CA GLY A 84 -4.78 0.47 -6.98
C GLY A 84 -5.07 1.62 -5.99
N ALA A 85 -4.87 2.86 -6.42
CA ALA A 85 -5.13 4.03 -5.57
C ALA A 85 -6.63 4.20 -5.24
N VAL A 86 -7.51 3.97 -6.20
CA VAL A 86 -8.97 4.01 -5.97
C VAL A 86 -9.41 2.89 -5.02
N LEU A 87 -8.97 1.66 -5.24
CA LEU A 87 -9.25 0.54 -4.34
C LEU A 87 -8.76 0.85 -2.92
N MET A 88 -7.53 1.34 -2.79
CA MET A 88 -6.95 1.72 -1.49
C MET A 88 -7.79 2.80 -0.81
N GLY A 89 -8.23 3.83 -1.52
CA GLY A 89 -9.06 4.91 -0.98
C GLY A 89 -10.43 4.39 -0.51
N VAL A 90 -11.15 3.68 -1.38
CA VAL A 90 -12.49 3.15 -1.08
C VAL A 90 -12.45 2.19 0.10
N PHE A 91 -11.60 1.17 0.05
CA PHE A 91 -11.55 0.16 1.10
C PHE A 91 -10.86 0.66 2.38
N GLY A 92 -9.96 1.65 2.28
CA GLY A 92 -9.41 2.35 3.44
C GLY A 92 -10.49 3.10 4.22
N ILE A 93 -11.38 3.81 3.53
CA ILE A 93 -12.53 4.48 4.15
C ILE A 93 -13.50 3.47 4.74
N LEU A 94 -13.87 2.42 3.99
CA LEU A 94 -14.77 1.37 4.48
C LEU A 94 -14.23 0.69 5.74
N ARG A 95 -12.91 0.42 5.78
CA ARG A 95 -12.25 -0.14 6.96
C ARG A 95 -12.32 0.81 8.15
N GLY A 96 -12.14 2.12 7.93
CA GLY A 96 -12.28 3.13 8.98
C GLY A 96 -13.71 3.27 9.51
N LEU A 97 -14.72 3.03 8.66
CA LEU A 97 -16.13 3.08 9.02
C LEU A 97 -16.66 1.75 9.62
N ALA A 98 -15.87 0.70 9.67
CA ALA A 98 -16.30 -0.62 10.13
C ALA A 98 -16.65 -0.64 11.64
N GLY A 99 -16.15 0.32 12.44
CA GLY A 99 -16.37 0.35 13.90
C GLY A 99 -15.96 -0.98 14.54
N GLU A 100 -16.81 -1.54 15.38
CA GLU A 100 -16.59 -2.81 16.07
C GLU A 100 -16.89 -4.05 15.21
N ASN A 101 -17.33 -3.87 13.96
CA ASN A 101 -17.66 -4.98 13.08
C ASN A 101 -16.41 -5.60 12.46
N TYR A 102 -15.88 -6.64 13.09
CA TYR A 102 -14.71 -7.39 12.62
C TYR A 102 -14.87 -7.90 11.17
N THR A 103 -16.04 -8.43 10.80
CA THR A 103 -16.29 -9.00 9.47
C THR A 103 -16.19 -7.92 8.40
N LEU A 104 -16.77 -6.75 8.63
CA LEU A 104 -16.68 -5.62 7.70
C LEU A 104 -15.23 -5.09 7.61
N ALA A 105 -14.53 -4.97 8.74
CA ALA A 105 -13.12 -4.58 8.78
C ALA A 105 -12.24 -5.57 8.01
N LEU A 106 -12.48 -6.88 8.16
CA LEU A 106 -11.73 -7.93 7.47
C LEU A 106 -11.95 -7.88 5.96
N TRP A 107 -13.21 -7.83 5.48
CA TRP A 107 -13.50 -7.75 4.05
C TRP A 107 -12.98 -6.45 3.42
N SER A 108 -13.07 -5.33 4.14
CA SER A 108 -12.47 -4.07 3.69
C SER A 108 -10.95 -4.19 3.60
N THR A 109 -10.32 -4.92 4.52
CA THR A 109 -8.88 -5.19 4.47
C THR A 109 -8.51 -6.10 3.29
N PHE A 110 -9.34 -7.08 2.92
CA PHE A 110 -9.14 -7.85 1.69
C PHE A 110 -9.23 -6.96 0.44
N GLY A 111 -10.17 -6.01 0.40
CA GLY A 111 -10.24 -5.03 -0.68
C GLY A 111 -9.00 -4.13 -0.75
N LEU A 112 -8.48 -3.68 0.40
CA LEU A 112 -7.19 -2.98 0.50
C LEU A 112 -6.04 -3.85 0.00
N ALA A 113 -6.02 -5.12 0.40
CA ALA A 113 -5.00 -6.08 0.00
C ALA A 113 -4.99 -6.29 -1.52
N ALA A 114 -6.17 -6.24 -2.17
CA ALA A 114 -6.27 -6.30 -3.63
C ALA A 114 -5.65 -5.09 -4.35
N ALA A 115 -5.52 -3.94 -3.68
CA ALA A 115 -4.84 -2.78 -4.23
C ALA A 115 -3.30 -2.95 -4.28
N GLN A 116 -2.74 -3.73 -3.37
CA GLN A 116 -1.28 -3.85 -3.21
C GLN A 116 -0.55 -4.35 -4.46
N PRO A 117 -0.99 -5.40 -5.18
CA PRO A 117 -0.32 -5.86 -6.40
C PRO A 117 -0.24 -4.79 -7.49
N PHE A 118 -1.26 -3.93 -7.63
CA PHE A 118 -1.26 -2.82 -8.60
C PHE A 118 -0.14 -1.80 -8.33
N LEU A 119 0.21 -1.61 -7.06
CA LEU A 119 1.24 -0.67 -6.65
C LEU A 119 2.63 -1.32 -6.65
N LEU A 120 2.76 -2.52 -6.08
CA LEU A 120 4.05 -3.19 -5.99
C LEU A 120 4.55 -3.72 -7.33
N ASN A 121 3.68 -4.27 -8.20
CA ASN A 121 4.12 -4.74 -9.53
C ASN A 121 4.49 -3.56 -10.46
N ALA A 122 3.99 -2.35 -10.18
CA ALA A 122 4.38 -1.14 -10.90
C ALA A 122 5.71 -0.52 -10.43
N TRP A 123 6.30 -1.02 -9.36
CA TRP A 123 7.47 -0.46 -8.68
C TRP A 123 8.65 -0.11 -9.59
N THR A 124 9.03 -1.04 -10.47
CA THR A 124 10.12 -0.83 -11.43
C THR A 124 9.64 -0.18 -12.73
N LYS A 125 8.36 -0.34 -13.08
CA LYS A 125 7.79 0.21 -14.32
C LYS A 125 7.70 1.74 -14.29
N VAL A 126 7.37 2.34 -13.14
CA VAL A 126 7.30 3.81 -13.00
C VAL A 126 8.68 4.44 -13.23
N PRO A 127 9.76 4.06 -12.54
CA PRO A 127 11.10 4.56 -12.83
C PRO A 127 11.55 4.28 -14.26
N ALA A 128 11.26 3.10 -14.80
CA ALA A 128 11.67 2.74 -16.15
C ALA A 128 11.05 3.63 -17.24
N ASN A 129 9.85 4.15 -17.01
CA ASN A 129 9.15 5.00 -17.99
C ASN A 129 9.48 6.50 -17.87
N TRP A 130 9.94 6.95 -16.70
CA TRP A 130 10.13 8.38 -16.41
C TRP A 130 11.60 8.80 -16.26
N PHE A 131 12.50 7.86 -16.01
CA PHE A 131 13.89 8.14 -15.67
C PHE A 131 14.87 7.52 -16.69
N ALA A 132 15.98 8.21 -16.93
CA ALA A 132 17.09 7.68 -17.70
C ALA A 132 17.68 6.42 -17.02
N ILE A 133 18.34 5.57 -17.80
CA ILE A 133 18.85 4.27 -17.30
C ILE A 133 19.76 4.48 -16.07
N GLU A 134 20.57 5.53 -16.08
CA GLU A 134 21.52 5.88 -15.01
C GLU A 134 20.84 6.29 -13.71
N GLU A 135 19.60 6.82 -13.78
CA GLU A 135 18.84 7.33 -12.65
C GLU A 135 17.81 6.33 -12.10
N ARG A 136 17.52 5.26 -12.84
CA ARG A 136 16.46 4.29 -12.48
C ARG A 136 16.70 3.63 -11.14
N ALA A 137 17.94 3.24 -10.84
CA ALA A 137 18.29 2.64 -9.57
C ALA A 137 18.00 3.57 -8.39
N THR A 138 18.34 4.86 -8.53
CA THR A 138 18.05 5.89 -7.52
C THR A 138 16.53 6.07 -7.35
N ALA A 139 15.78 6.15 -8.44
CA ALA A 139 14.33 6.29 -8.39
C ALA A 139 13.64 5.08 -7.73
N VAL A 140 14.08 3.85 -8.03
CA VAL A 140 13.63 2.64 -7.34
C VAL A 140 13.98 2.68 -5.85
N GLY A 141 15.19 3.11 -5.50
CA GLY A 141 15.62 3.28 -4.12
C GLY A 141 14.74 4.23 -3.32
N ILE A 142 14.33 5.36 -3.94
CA ILE A 142 13.42 6.33 -3.31
C ILE A 142 12.05 5.70 -3.02
N VAL A 143 11.49 4.92 -3.94
CA VAL A 143 10.22 4.22 -3.70
C VAL A 143 10.36 3.16 -2.61
N THR A 144 11.50 2.45 -2.59
CA THR A 144 11.83 1.48 -1.53
C THR A 144 11.87 2.15 -0.15
N LEU A 145 12.53 3.31 -0.04
CA LEU A 145 12.54 4.10 1.18
C LEU A 145 11.12 4.50 1.60
N GLY A 146 10.26 4.89 0.66
CA GLY A 146 8.85 5.16 0.92
C GLY A 146 8.13 3.98 1.57
N ASN A 147 8.36 2.76 1.07
CA ASN A 147 7.78 1.54 1.65
C ASN A 147 8.28 1.29 3.08
N LEU A 148 9.59 1.42 3.33
CA LEU A 148 10.17 1.24 4.66
C LEU A 148 9.66 2.30 5.65
N ILE A 149 9.60 3.56 5.23
CA ILE A 149 9.05 4.65 6.04
C ILE A 149 7.57 4.40 6.33
N GLY A 150 6.78 3.96 5.34
CA GLY A 150 5.36 3.61 5.54
C GLY A 150 5.17 2.52 6.58
N THR A 151 5.98 1.46 6.53
CA THR A 151 5.97 0.39 7.53
C THR A 151 6.33 0.93 8.92
N ALA A 152 7.40 1.71 9.03
CA ALA A 152 7.81 2.31 10.30
C ALA A 152 6.74 3.24 10.87
N LEU A 153 6.12 4.08 10.03
CA LEU A 153 5.02 4.96 10.43
C LEU A 153 3.81 4.16 10.94
N GLY A 154 3.42 3.09 10.26
CA GLY A 154 2.31 2.24 10.71
C GLY A 154 2.57 1.59 12.06
N MET A 155 3.80 1.16 12.32
CA MET A 155 4.19 0.56 13.60
C MET A 155 4.25 1.56 14.75
N VAL A 156 4.60 2.82 14.48
CA VAL A 156 4.76 3.85 15.52
C VAL A 156 3.46 4.64 15.73
N LEU A 157 2.83 5.11 14.65
CA LEU A 157 1.67 5.99 14.75
C LEU A 157 0.43 5.26 15.28
N THR A 158 0.24 3.98 14.93
CA THR A 158 -0.96 3.27 15.34
C THR A 158 -1.09 3.13 16.86
N PRO A 159 -0.08 2.65 17.61
CA PRO A 159 -0.18 2.61 19.08
C PRO A 159 -0.24 4.02 19.69
N MET A 160 0.49 5.01 19.17
CA MET A 160 0.45 6.39 19.67
C MET A 160 -0.96 6.99 19.53
N LEU A 161 -1.63 6.77 18.40
CA LEU A 161 -3.01 7.22 18.21
C LEU A 161 -3.98 6.49 19.16
N LEU A 162 -3.80 5.19 19.36
CA LEU A 162 -4.63 4.41 20.29
C LEU A 162 -4.49 4.95 21.70
N GLU A 163 -3.26 5.19 22.17
CA GLU A 163 -3.01 5.78 23.49
C GLU A 163 -3.67 7.14 23.65
N SER A 164 -3.54 8.01 22.63
CA SER A 164 -4.13 9.36 22.67
C SER A 164 -5.66 9.37 22.68
N MET A 165 -6.31 8.29 22.19
CA MET A 165 -7.77 8.16 22.20
C MET A 165 -8.31 7.48 23.47
N THR A 166 -7.45 6.78 24.22
CA THR A 166 -7.82 6.06 25.46
C THR A 166 -7.52 6.84 26.75
N ILE A 167 -6.84 7.98 26.67
CA ILE A 167 -6.59 8.86 27.82
C ILE A 167 -7.82 9.79 27.98
N PRO A 168 -8.60 9.63 29.08
CA PRO A 168 -9.68 10.56 29.40
C PRO A 168 -9.14 11.91 29.87
#